data_21ae8e0e635366c8210a8180ac69ed7c
#
_entry.id   21ae8e0e635366c8210a8180ac69ed7c
#
_cell.length_a   1.000
_cell.length_b   1.000
_cell.length_c   1.000
_cell.angle_alpha   90.00
_cell.angle_beta   90.00
_cell.angle_gamma   90.00
#
_symmetry.space_group_name_H-M   'P 1'
#
loop_
_entity.id
_entity.type
_entity.pdbx_description
1 polymer ?
#
loop_
_entity_poly.entity_id
_entity_poly.type
_entity_poly.pdbx_seq_one_letter_code
_entity_poly.pdbx_strand_id
1 'polypeptide(L)'
;MSGPDALPGERQHYILRVLRDEGRVLAAPLAAHFGVSEDSIRRDLRELDQRGLCRRVHGGALPLTPAFPPLAERQQHQSSRKHALALSAVSLLQAGNVVALDAGSTNSAIAAALPGDRALRVVTNAPDIALVLMGRGDIEVTLIGGRLDARSGAVLGAQALEQLATLRVDVGFIGTCALDSEGEAWAIDGEEAAFKRALLRCCDRFVVVAMTEKLGAVGAHRIGRRDQVDTVLVEADAPAAFIDGLRHRGVAVLPCPATTA
;
A
#
# COMPACT_ATOMS: atom_id res chain seq x y z
N MET A 1 6.27 20.87 19.83
CA MET A 1 5.26 21.96 19.92
C MET A 1 5.90 23.19 19.27
N SER A 2 5.61 23.46 18.00
CA SER A 2 6.09 24.66 17.28
C SER A 2 4.95 25.68 17.30
N GLY A 3 5.13 26.78 18.05
CA GLY A 3 4.15 27.86 18.20
C GLY A 3 4.34 28.99 17.19
N PRO A 4 3.71 30.15 17.39
CA PRO A 4 3.69 31.29 16.46
C PRO A 4 5.04 31.90 16.07
N ASP A 5 6.15 31.55 16.74
CA ASP A 5 7.52 32.02 16.41
C ASP A 5 8.38 30.96 15.70
N ALA A 6 7.78 29.94 15.11
CA ALA A 6 8.51 28.86 14.46
C ALA A 6 9.33 29.36 13.23
N LEU A 7 10.60 28.98 13.19
CA LEU A 7 11.46 29.25 12.04
C LEU A 7 10.97 28.53 10.78
N PRO A 8 11.26 29.01 9.56
CA PRO A 8 10.83 28.35 8.32
C PRO A 8 11.13 26.84 8.27
N GLY A 9 12.32 26.43 8.70
CA GLY A 9 12.70 25.01 8.76
C GLY A 9 11.85 24.18 9.73
N GLU A 10 11.50 24.73 10.87
CA GLU A 10 10.65 24.08 11.86
C GLU A 10 9.21 23.95 11.35
N ARG A 11 8.68 24.99 10.67
CA ARG A 11 7.38 24.95 10.03
C ARG A 11 7.34 23.88 8.93
N GLN A 12 8.40 23.83 8.09
CA GLN A 12 8.51 22.80 7.04
C GLN A 12 8.55 21.39 7.63
N HIS A 13 9.27 21.16 8.71
CA HIS A 13 9.26 19.86 9.41
C HIS A 13 7.87 19.50 9.96
N TYR A 14 7.18 20.47 10.55
CA TYR A 14 5.80 20.28 11.02
C TYR A 14 4.86 19.95 9.86
N ILE A 15 4.94 20.70 8.75
CA ILE A 15 4.15 20.48 7.53
C ILE A 15 4.36 19.05 7.00
N LEU A 16 5.60 18.60 6.91
CA LEU A 16 5.92 17.24 6.43
C LEU A 16 5.39 16.16 7.39
N ARG A 17 5.40 16.42 8.70
CA ARG A 17 4.79 15.52 9.67
C ARG A 17 3.28 15.45 9.48
N VAL A 18 2.58 16.59 9.42
CA VAL A 18 1.13 16.62 9.20
C VAL A 18 0.75 15.98 7.86
N LEU A 19 1.53 16.23 6.81
CA LEU A 19 1.34 15.55 5.51
C LEU A 19 1.42 14.02 5.64
N ARG A 20 2.32 13.52 6.47
CA ARG A 20 2.47 12.08 6.73
C ARG A 20 1.31 11.53 7.56
N ASP A 21 0.92 12.28 8.61
CA ASP A 21 -0.05 11.80 9.59
C ASP A 21 -1.50 11.97 9.11
N GLU A 22 -1.80 13.04 8.35
CA GLU A 22 -3.16 13.43 7.94
C GLU A 22 -3.39 13.31 6.41
N GLY A 23 -2.34 13.00 5.63
CA GLY A 23 -2.44 12.82 4.17
C GLY A 23 -2.69 14.10 3.37
N ARG A 24 -2.82 15.25 4.01
CA ARG A 24 -2.95 16.57 3.36
C ARG A 24 -2.67 17.70 4.33
N VAL A 25 -2.31 18.86 3.78
CA VAL A 25 -2.29 20.14 4.52
C VAL A 25 -3.01 21.22 3.74
N LEU A 26 -3.67 22.11 4.47
CA LEU A 26 -4.30 23.30 3.92
C LEU A 26 -3.54 24.55 4.41
N ALA A 27 -3.35 25.53 3.51
CA ALA A 27 -2.55 26.73 3.82
C ALA A 27 -3.21 27.59 4.93
N ALA A 28 -4.52 27.77 4.91
CA ALA A 28 -5.20 28.59 5.86
C ALA A 28 -5.15 28.05 7.32
N PRO A 29 -5.44 26.77 7.61
CA PRO A 29 -5.24 26.19 8.93
C PRO A 29 -3.79 26.26 9.43
N LEU A 30 -2.80 26.02 8.56
CA LEU A 30 -1.39 26.12 8.91
C LEU A 30 -1.00 27.57 9.24
N ALA A 31 -1.49 28.56 8.46
CA ALA A 31 -1.27 29.97 8.73
C ALA A 31 -1.80 30.38 10.10
N ALA A 32 -3.00 29.95 10.43
CA ALA A 32 -3.61 30.15 11.76
C ALA A 32 -2.80 29.47 12.87
N HIS A 33 -2.36 28.23 12.66
CA HIS A 33 -1.57 27.46 13.64
C HIS A 33 -0.23 28.14 13.98
N PHE A 34 0.44 28.71 12.98
CA PHE A 34 1.75 29.35 13.17
C PHE A 34 1.67 30.86 13.38
N GLY A 35 0.50 31.47 13.32
CA GLY A 35 0.36 32.93 13.42
C GLY A 35 1.04 33.70 12.30
N VAL A 36 1.17 33.12 11.09
CA VAL A 36 1.80 33.72 9.93
C VAL A 36 0.79 33.95 8.79
N SER A 37 1.17 34.72 7.77
CA SER A 37 0.31 34.88 6.60
C SER A 37 0.21 33.58 5.77
N GLU A 38 -0.91 33.39 5.06
CA GLU A 38 -1.02 32.27 4.11
C GLU A 38 0.09 32.31 3.03
N ASP A 39 0.56 33.49 2.64
CA ASP A 39 1.63 33.61 1.68
C ASP A 39 2.97 33.06 2.21
N SER A 40 3.22 33.18 3.50
CA SER A 40 4.38 32.53 4.14
C SER A 40 4.27 31.00 4.04
N ILE A 41 3.10 30.43 4.34
CA ILE A 41 2.85 28.98 4.20
C ILE A 41 2.94 28.56 2.73
N ARG A 42 2.37 29.34 1.80
CA ARG A 42 2.47 29.06 0.36
C ARG A 42 3.92 29.07 -0.13
N ARG A 43 4.79 29.89 0.47
CA ARG A 43 6.24 29.88 0.19
C ARG A 43 6.88 28.61 0.73
N ASP A 44 6.61 28.25 1.98
CA ASP A 44 7.11 27.00 2.58
C ASP A 44 6.68 25.78 1.75
N LEU A 45 5.41 25.70 1.35
CA LEU A 45 4.91 24.63 0.49
C LEU A 45 5.56 24.62 -0.90
N ARG A 46 5.88 25.80 -1.47
CA ARG A 46 6.59 25.90 -2.76
C ARG A 46 8.02 25.38 -2.65
N GLU A 47 8.72 25.70 -1.57
CA GLU A 47 10.07 25.21 -1.33
C GLU A 47 10.08 23.69 -1.11
N LEU A 48 9.11 23.15 -0.36
CA LEU A 48 8.96 21.70 -0.17
C LEU A 48 8.65 20.99 -1.49
N ASP A 49 7.79 21.55 -2.32
CA ASP A 49 7.45 21.02 -3.64
C ASP A 49 8.67 21.02 -4.58
N GLN A 50 9.43 22.12 -4.63
CA GLN A 50 10.67 22.22 -5.42
C GLN A 50 11.75 21.21 -4.96
N ARG A 51 11.79 20.91 -3.67
CA ARG A 51 12.68 19.89 -3.10
C ARG A 51 12.16 18.47 -3.28
N GLY A 52 10.98 18.30 -3.91
CA GLY A 52 10.38 16.99 -4.10
C GLY A 52 9.96 16.34 -2.78
N LEU A 53 9.48 17.08 -1.80
CA LEU A 53 9.06 16.58 -0.49
C LEU A 53 7.54 16.57 -0.30
N CYS A 54 6.81 17.27 -1.16
CA CYS A 54 5.36 17.23 -1.26
C CYS A 54 4.92 17.63 -2.68
N ARG A 55 3.64 17.49 -2.99
CA ARG A 55 3.03 18.00 -4.21
C ARG A 55 2.04 19.10 -3.87
N ARG A 56 2.30 20.34 -4.36
CA ARG A 56 1.36 21.44 -4.18
C ARG A 56 0.07 21.21 -4.95
N VAL A 57 -1.05 21.55 -4.31
CA VAL A 57 -2.38 21.63 -4.91
C VAL A 57 -3.00 23.00 -4.61
N HIS A 58 -4.17 23.29 -5.20
CA HIS A 58 -4.88 24.52 -4.87
C HIS A 58 -5.27 24.55 -3.39
N GLY A 59 -4.80 25.57 -2.68
CA GLY A 59 -5.07 25.76 -1.25
C GLY A 59 -4.22 24.96 -0.27
N GLY A 60 -3.25 24.12 -0.72
CA GLY A 60 -2.44 23.31 0.18
C GLY A 60 -1.40 22.43 -0.48
N ALA A 61 -1.10 21.30 0.15
CA ALA A 61 -0.24 20.26 -0.43
C ALA A 61 -0.70 18.86 -0.03
N LEU A 62 -0.32 17.90 -0.87
CA LEU A 62 -0.45 16.46 -0.65
C LEU A 62 0.94 15.84 -0.49
N PRO A 63 1.08 14.71 0.22
CA PRO A 63 2.33 13.98 0.23
C PRO A 63 2.69 13.55 -1.20
N LEU A 64 3.98 13.42 -1.47
CA LEU A 64 4.39 12.77 -2.70
C LEU A 64 3.93 11.31 -2.65
N THR A 65 3.41 10.83 -3.78
CA THR A 65 3.37 9.39 -3.98
C THR A 65 4.80 8.88 -3.83
N PRO A 66 5.09 7.95 -2.94
CA PRO A 66 6.45 7.41 -2.79
C PRO A 66 6.99 7.01 -4.15
N ALA A 67 8.27 7.27 -4.41
CA ALA A 67 8.93 6.75 -5.60
C ALA A 67 8.69 5.23 -5.61
N PHE A 68 8.09 4.73 -6.70
CA PHE A 68 7.76 3.31 -6.83
C PHE A 68 8.74 2.69 -7.85
N PRO A 69 9.89 2.19 -7.37
CA PRO A 69 10.90 1.59 -8.23
C PRO A 69 10.35 0.39 -9.00
N PRO A 70 10.97 -0.03 -10.10
CA PRO A 70 10.63 -1.27 -10.78
C PRO A 70 10.63 -2.47 -9.82
N LEU A 71 9.85 -3.52 -10.14
CA LEU A 71 9.71 -4.71 -9.29
C LEU A 71 11.08 -5.32 -8.92
N ALA A 72 11.99 -5.42 -9.90
CA ALA A 72 13.32 -6.01 -9.70
C ALA A 72 14.13 -5.29 -8.61
N GLU A 73 14.07 -3.96 -8.53
CA GLU A 73 14.69 -3.19 -7.46
C GLU A 73 13.98 -3.42 -6.13
N ARG A 74 12.64 -3.41 -6.14
CA ARG A 74 11.83 -3.61 -4.93
C ARG A 74 12.05 -5.00 -4.30
N GLN A 75 12.30 -6.02 -5.10
CA GLN A 75 12.59 -7.39 -4.61
C GLN A 75 13.91 -7.46 -3.83
N GLN A 76 14.90 -6.67 -4.22
CA GLN A 76 16.22 -6.65 -3.56
C GLN A 76 16.23 -5.87 -2.24
N HIS A 77 15.26 -4.95 -2.04
CA HIS A 77 15.22 -4.10 -0.87
C HIS A 77 14.34 -4.65 0.25
N GLN A 78 14.81 -4.51 1.49
CA GLN A 78 14.04 -4.73 2.74
C GLN A 78 13.43 -6.14 2.85
N SER A 79 14.18 -7.17 2.46
CA SER A 79 13.69 -8.56 2.42
C SER A 79 13.24 -9.09 3.78
N SER A 80 13.94 -8.77 4.88
CA SER A 80 13.56 -9.17 6.24
C SER A 80 12.23 -8.56 6.70
N ARG A 81 12.00 -7.29 6.41
CA ARG A 81 10.75 -6.59 6.73
C ARG A 81 9.55 -7.20 5.96
N LYS A 82 9.73 -7.45 4.66
CA LYS A 82 8.71 -8.13 3.84
C LYS A 82 8.45 -9.56 4.31
N HIS A 83 9.48 -10.26 4.77
CA HIS A 83 9.32 -11.60 5.32
C HIS A 83 8.48 -11.59 6.61
N ALA A 84 8.66 -10.64 7.50
CA ALA A 84 7.81 -10.50 8.69
C ALA A 84 6.34 -10.24 8.34
N LEU A 85 6.09 -9.35 7.37
CA LEU A 85 4.73 -9.14 6.83
C LEU A 85 4.17 -10.42 6.18
N ALA A 86 4.99 -11.17 5.45
CA ALA A 86 4.60 -12.42 4.81
C ALA A 86 4.17 -13.49 5.82
N LEU A 87 4.92 -13.68 6.90
CA LEU A 87 4.55 -14.64 7.97
C LEU A 87 3.23 -14.25 8.62
N SER A 88 2.99 -12.96 8.85
CA SER A 88 1.72 -12.47 9.39
C SER A 88 0.56 -12.66 8.39
N ALA A 89 0.80 -12.43 7.09
CA ALA A 89 -0.20 -12.68 6.05
C ALA A 89 -0.61 -14.17 6.00
N VAL A 90 0.38 -15.07 6.04
CA VAL A 90 0.17 -16.53 6.03
C VAL A 90 -0.63 -17.01 7.24
N SER A 91 -0.51 -16.37 8.39
CA SER A 91 -1.30 -16.71 9.58
C SER A 91 -2.81 -16.47 9.42
N LEU A 92 -3.21 -15.65 8.45
CA LEU A 92 -4.63 -15.37 8.13
C LEU A 92 -5.28 -16.47 7.26
N LEU A 93 -4.48 -17.40 6.71
CA LEU A 93 -4.94 -18.42 5.78
C LEU A 93 -5.43 -19.67 6.52
N GLN A 94 -6.44 -20.30 5.92
CA GLN A 94 -6.98 -21.60 6.35
C GLN A 94 -6.70 -22.66 5.28
N ALA A 95 -6.73 -23.92 5.69
CA ALA A 95 -6.59 -25.04 4.77
C ALA A 95 -7.69 -25.00 3.69
N GLY A 96 -7.31 -25.26 2.45
CA GLY A 96 -8.20 -25.26 1.28
C GLY A 96 -8.52 -23.88 0.70
N ASN A 97 -8.02 -22.78 1.29
CA ASN A 97 -8.30 -21.45 0.76
C ASN A 97 -7.84 -21.27 -0.70
N VAL A 98 -8.66 -20.55 -1.45
CA VAL A 98 -8.28 -19.91 -2.70
C VAL A 98 -7.70 -18.53 -2.37
N VAL A 99 -6.41 -18.35 -2.64
CA VAL A 99 -5.65 -17.15 -2.26
C VAL A 99 -5.27 -16.39 -3.50
N ALA A 100 -5.60 -15.11 -3.59
CA ALA A 100 -5.07 -14.26 -4.65
C ALA A 100 -3.86 -13.47 -4.15
N LEU A 101 -2.80 -13.49 -4.94
CA LEU A 101 -1.58 -12.70 -4.75
C LEU A 101 -1.37 -11.82 -5.97
N ASP A 102 -1.55 -10.51 -5.83
CA ASP A 102 -1.26 -9.60 -6.93
C ASP A 102 0.25 -9.34 -7.08
N ALA A 103 0.65 -8.72 -8.18
CA ALA A 103 2.05 -8.42 -8.45
C ALA A 103 2.65 -7.44 -7.42
N GLY A 104 3.75 -7.84 -6.81
CA GLY A 104 4.46 -6.99 -5.85
C GLY A 104 5.45 -7.75 -4.98
N SER A 105 6.56 -7.10 -4.66
CA SER A 105 7.66 -7.73 -3.91
C SER A 105 7.27 -8.24 -2.51
N THR A 106 6.26 -7.65 -1.88
CA THR A 106 5.72 -8.17 -0.61
C THR A 106 4.89 -9.43 -0.84
N ASN A 107 4.08 -9.47 -1.90
CA ASN A 107 3.31 -10.66 -2.27
C ASN A 107 4.21 -11.79 -2.78
N SER A 108 5.33 -11.48 -3.45
CA SER A 108 6.37 -12.49 -3.76
C SER A 108 6.94 -13.10 -2.47
N ALA A 109 7.15 -12.29 -1.42
CA ALA A 109 7.56 -12.82 -0.12
C ALA A 109 6.47 -13.67 0.56
N ILE A 110 5.19 -13.29 0.42
CA ILE A 110 4.06 -14.10 0.91
C ILE A 110 4.03 -15.45 0.18
N ALA A 111 4.16 -15.45 -1.15
CA ALA A 111 4.22 -16.68 -1.94
C ALA A 111 5.33 -17.63 -1.46
N ALA A 112 6.54 -17.10 -1.22
CA ALA A 112 7.66 -17.88 -0.71
C ALA A 112 7.43 -18.44 0.70
N ALA A 113 6.60 -17.77 1.52
CA ALA A 113 6.29 -18.16 2.91
C ALA A 113 5.04 -19.06 3.03
N LEU A 114 4.33 -19.35 1.93
CA LEU A 114 3.11 -20.19 2.00
C LEU A 114 3.42 -21.57 2.59
N PRO A 115 2.60 -22.09 3.51
CA PRO A 115 2.80 -23.41 4.11
C PRO A 115 2.45 -24.54 3.13
N GLY A 116 3.13 -25.68 3.26
CA GLY A 116 2.95 -26.85 2.39
C GLY A 116 1.85 -27.82 2.82
N ASP A 117 1.26 -27.60 3.98
CA ASP A 117 0.32 -28.53 4.62
C ASP A 117 -1.15 -28.09 4.53
N ARG A 118 -1.45 -27.02 3.79
CA ARG A 118 -2.79 -26.41 3.78
C ARG A 118 -3.59 -26.62 2.50
N ALA A 119 -3.07 -27.36 1.52
CA ALA A 119 -3.74 -27.58 0.23
C ALA A 119 -4.31 -26.30 -0.40
N LEU A 120 -3.50 -25.26 -0.46
CA LEU A 120 -3.90 -23.94 -0.96
C LEU A 120 -4.00 -23.94 -2.49
N ARG A 121 -4.88 -23.11 -3.02
CA ARG A 121 -4.95 -22.77 -4.43
C ARG A 121 -4.59 -21.29 -4.58
N VAL A 122 -3.64 -20.97 -5.44
CA VAL A 122 -3.16 -19.60 -5.62
C VAL A 122 -3.55 -19.07 -7.00
N VAL A 123 -4.17 -17.91 -7.02
CA VAL A 123 -4.44 -17.12 -8.22
C VAL A 123 -3.50 -15.92 -8.22
N THR A 124 -2.77 -15.70 -9.30
CA THR A 124 -1.86 -14.56 -9.41
C THR A 124 -1.81 -13.99 -10.82
N ASN A 125 -1.60 -12.69 -10.94
CA ASN A 125 -1.25 -12.02 -12.19
C ASN A 125 0.24 -11.69 -12.26
N ALA A 126 1.06 -12.32 -11.40
CA ALA A 126 2.49 -12.08 -11.28
C ALA A 126 3.28 -13.32 -11.71
N PRO A 127 3.95 -13.29 -12.88
CA PRO A 127 4.76 -14.42 -13.34
C PRO A 127 5.86 -14.82 -12.37
N ASP A 128 6.48 -13.89 -11.66
CA ASP A 128 7.50 -14.17 -10.65
C ASP A 128 6.94 -14.96 -9.46
N ILE A 129 5.73 -14.66 -9.01
CA ILE A 129 5.01 -15.43 -7.98
C ILE A 129 4.70 -16.84 -8.49
N ALA A 130 4.21 -16.97 -9.72
CA ALA A 130 3.95 -18.28 -10.33
C ALA A 130 5.24 -19.11 -10.43
N LEU A 131 6.37 -18.51 -10.77
CA LEU A 131 7.68 -19.18 -10.81
C LEU A 131 8.13 -19.66 -9.43
N VAL A 132 7.95 -18.85 -8.38
CA VAL A 132 8.25 -19.25 -6.98
C VAL A 132 7.45 -20.48 -6.57
N LEU A 133 6.21 -20.58 -7.02
CA LEU A 133 5.28 -21.66 -6.66
C LEU A 133 5.35 -22.87 -7.60
N MET A 134 5.89 -22.74 -8.80
CA MET A 134 5.90 -23.78 -9.84
C MET A 134 6.58 -25.08 -9.39
N GLY A 135 7.57 -25.00 -8.51
CA GLY A 135 8.24 -26.17 -7.91
C GLY A 135 7.50 -26.82 -6.74
N ARG A 136 6.37 -26.25 -6.33
CA ARG A 136 5.56 -26.67 -5.18
C ARG A 136 4.42 -27.59 -5.65
N GLY A 137 4.57 -28.91 -5.50
CA GLY A 137 3.53 -29.88 -5.86
C GLY A 137 2.30 -29.91 -4.92
N ASP A 138 2.36 -29.17 -3.84
CA ASP A 138 1.35 -29.03 -2.79
C ASP A 138 0.41 -27.83 -2.98
N ILE A 139 0.68 -26.96 -3.96
CA ILE A 139 -0.08 -25.74 -4.27
C ILE A 139 -0.50 -25.76 -5.74
N GLU A 140 -1.82 -25.67 -5.97
CA GLU A 140 -2.34 -25.43 -7.32
C GLU A 140 -2.23 -23.94 -7.68
N VAL A 141 -1.66 -23.61 -8.84
CA VAL A 141 -1.42 -22.25 -9.26
C VAL A 141 -2.18 -21.92 -10.55
N THR A 142 -3.01 -20.90 -10.49
CA THR A 142 -3.65 -20.28 -11.64
C THR A 142 -2.94 -18.96 -11.96
N LEU A 143 -2.23 -18.89 -13.07
CA LEU A 143 -1.64 -17.64 -13.58
C LEU A 143 -2.62 -16.95 -14.53
N ILE A 144 -3.05 -15.74 -14.15
CA ILE A 144 -3.87 -14.86 -14.99
C ILE A 144 -3.05 -14.41 -16.19
N GLY A 145 -3.55 -14.65 -17.38
CA GLY A 145 -2.94 -14.25 -18.65
C GLY A 145 -3.29 -12.82 -19.07
N GLY A 146 -2.48 -12.28 -19.99
CA GLY A 146 -2.69 -10.94 -20.56
C GLY A 146 -1.37 -10.27 -20.93
N ARG A 147 -1.33 -8.93 -20.95
CA ARG A 147 -0.12 -8.14 -21.25
C ARG A 147 0.74 -7.96 -20.02
N LEU A 148 2.00 -8.39 -20.10
CA LEU A 148 2.97 -8.15 -19.02
C LEU A 148 3.44 -6.69 -19.03
N ASP A 149 3.27 -6.01 -17.92
CA ASP A 149 3.94 -4.74 -17.61
C ASP A 149 5.27 -5.00 -16.90
N ALA A 150 6.37 -4.71 -17.58
CA ALA A 150 7.72 -5.00 -17.10
C ALA A 150 8.10 -4.18 -15.83
N ARG A 151 7.46 -3.03 -15.60
CA ARG A 151 7.75 -2.17 -14.46
C ARG A 151 7.15 -2.70 -13.16
N SER A 152 5.88 -3.04 -13.20
CA SER A 152 5.16 -3.61 -12.05
C SER A 152 5.40 -5.10 -11.87
N GLY A 153 5.76 -5.81 -12.95
CA GLY A 153 5.80 -7.27 -13.01
C GLY A 153 4.40 -7.91 -13.08
N ALA A 154 3.38 -7.11 -13.36
CA ALA A 154 1.99 -7.54 -13.39
C ALA A 154 1.55 -7.89 -14.82
N VAL A 155 0.74 -8.94 -14.94
CA VAL A 155 -0.07 -9.17 -16.13
C VAL A 155 -1.37 -8.39 -16.00
N LEU A 156 -1.67 -7.52 -16.98
CA LEU A 156 -2.74 -6.55 -16.98
C LEU A 156 -3.54 -6.56 -18.30
N GLY A 157 -4.56 -5.73 -18.39
CA GLY A 157 -5.38 -5.52 -19.58
C GLY A 157 -6.73 -6.25 -19.51
N ALA A 158 -7.53 -6.10 -20.60
CA ALA A 158 -8.91 -6.60 -20.64
C ALA A 158 -8.99 -8.12 -20.43
N GLN A 159 -8.09 -8.88 -21.04
CA GLN A 159 -8.04 -10.34 -20.91
C GLN A 159 -7.81 -10.76 -19.44
N ALA A 160 -6.94 -10.06 -18.71
CA ALA A 160 -6.73 -10.34 -17.30
C ALA A 160 -7.98 -10.05 -16.46
N LEU A 161 -8.69 -8.96 -16.76
CA LEU A 161 -9.94 -8.61 -16.09
C LEU A 161 -11.06 -9.61 -16.37
N GLU A 162 -11.19 -10.09 -17.60
CA GLU A 162 -12.18 -11.11 -17.98
C GLU A 162 -11.96 -12.43 -17.25
N GLN A 163 -10.71 -12.91 -17.17
CA GLN A 163 -10.39 -14.12 -16.42
C GLN A 163 -10.70 -13.95 -14.93
N LEU A 164 -10.32 -12.81 -14.35
CA LEU A 164 -10.56 -12.55 -12.93
C LEU A 164 -12.07 -12.49 -12.61
N ALA A 165 -12.89 -11.97 -13.51
CA ALA A 165 -14.34 -11.84 -13.32
C ALA A 165 -15.08 -13.20 -13.16
N THR A 166 -14.44 -14.31 -13.55
CA THR A 166 -15.00 -15.66 -13.44
C THR A 166 -14.56 -16.41 -12.17
N LEU A 167 -13.72 -15.76 -11.36
CA LEU A 167 -13.13 -16.39 -10.18
C LEU A 167 -13.83 -15.93 -8.88
N ARG A 168 -13.79 -16.80 -7.90
CA ARG A 168 -14.08 -16.49 -6.50
C ARG A 168 -12.84 -16.82 -5.67
N VAL A 169 -12.47 -15.90 -4.79
CA VAL A 169 -11.26 -15.94 -3.99
C VAL A 169 -11.64 -15.78 -2.52
N ASP A 170 -11.14 -16.65 -1.65
CA ASP A 170 -11.42 -16.53 -0.21
C ASP A 170 -10.65 -15.37 0.41
N VAL A 171 -9.35 -15.23 0.05
CA VAL A 171 -8.48 -14.16 0.58
C VAL A 171 -7.64 -13.56 -0.52
N GLY A 172 -7.78 -12.27 -0.76
CA GLY A 172 -6.92 -11.50 -1.67
C GLY A 172 -5.92 -10.65 -0.91
N PHE A 173 -4.62 -10.86 -1.14
CA PHE A 173 -3.56 -9.99 -0.65
C PHE A 173 -3.14 -9.04 -1.75
N ILE A 174 -3.23 -7.76 -1.49
CA ILE A 174 -2.73 -6.75 -2.41
C ILE A 174 -1.61 -5.93 -1.81
N GLY A 175 -0.60 -5.69 -2.64
CA GLY A 175 0.35 -4.62 -2.39
C GLY A 175 -0.26 -3.27 -2.79
N THR A 176 0.05 -2.22 -2.05
CA THR A 176 -0.32 -0.86 -2.41
C THR A 176 0.91 0.01 -2.63
N CYS A 177 0.80 1.05 -3.42
CA CYS A 177 1.84 2.06 -3.49
C CYS A 177 1.69 3.10 -2.38
N ALA A 178 0.47 3.31 -1.90
CA ALA A 178 0.15 4.22 -0.81
C ALA A 178 -1.14 3.77 -0.11
N LEU A 179 -1.20 4.01 1.20
CA LEU A 179 -2.38 3.87 2.05
C LEU A 179 -2.55 5.19 2.80
N ASP A 180 -3.65 5.87 2.57
CA ASP A 180 -3.88 7.17 3.20
C ASP A 180 -4.43 7.07 4.63
N SER A 181 -4.55 8.21 5.30
CA SER A 181 -5.07 8.31 6.66
C SER A 181 -6.55 7.93 6.80
N GLU A 182 -7.28 7.90 5.69
CA GLU A 182 -8.68 7.45 5.66
C GLU A 182 -8.82 5.93 5.48
N GLY A 183 -7.71 5.22 5.24
CA GLY A 183 -7.69 3.78 4.97
C GLY A 183 -8.00 3.42 3.51
N GLU A 184 -7.88 4.38 2.60
CA GLU A 184 -8.04 4.13 1.17
C GLU A 184 -6.70 3.69 0.57
N ALA A 185 -6.73 2.63 -0.23
CA ALA A 185 -5.56 2.08 -0.91
C ALA A 185 -5.42 2.67 -2.32
N TRP A 186 -4.18 2.95 -2.72
CA TRP A 186 -3.87 3.67 -3.95
C TRP A 186 -2.81 2.97 -4.81
N ALA A 187 -2.92 3.12 -6.12
CA ALA A 187 -1.92 2.72 -7.12
C ALA A 187 -1.43 3.94 -7.90
N ILE A 188 -0.27 3.79 -8.56
CA ILE A 188 0.30 4.81 -9.45
C ILE A 188 -0.31 4.67 -10.86
N ASP A 189 -0.49 3.45 -11.31
CA ASP A 189 -0.96 3.12 -12.64
C ASP A 189 -2.44 2.78 -12.67
N GLY A 190 -3.15 3.24 -13.73
CA GLY A 190 -4.59 3.09 -13.87
C GLY A 190 -5.04 1.66 -14.19
N GLU A 191 -4.26 0.91 -14.99
CA GLU A 191 -4.56 -0.49 -15.32
C GLU A 191 -4.29 -1.40 -14.11
N GLU A 192 -3.21 -1.13 -13.36
CA GLU A 192 -2.92 -1.81 -12.09
C GLU A 192 -4.06 -1.57 -11.09
N ALA A 193 -4.53 -0.32 -10.95
CA ALA A 193 -5.67 -0.01 -10.11
C ALA A 193 -6.96 -0.70 -10.58
N ALA A 194 -7.19 -0.79 -11.90
CA ALA A 194 -8.35 -1.48 -12.46
C ALA A 194 -8.34 -2.98 -12.13
N PHE A 195 -7.18 -3.63 -12.26
CA PHE A 195 -7.00 -5.03 -11.89
C PHE A 195 -7.28 -5.24 -10.40
N LYS A 196 -6.68 -4.46 -9.52
CA LYS A 196 -6.87 -4.56 -8.06
C LYS A 196 -8.33 -4.29 -7.64
N ARG A 197 -9.02 -3.35 -8.30
CA ARG A 197 -10.47 -3.17 -8.08
C ARG A 197 -11.30 -4.36 -8.55
N ALA A 198 -10.90 -5.03 -9.63
CA ALA A 198 -11.56 -6.25 -10.07
C ALA A 198 -11.30 -7.40 -9.07
N LEU A 199 -10.08 -7.52 -8.59
CA LEU A 199 -9.69 -8.50 -7.57
C LEU A 199 -10.50 -8.30 -6.28
N LEU A 200 -10.64 -7.06 -5.82
CA LEU A 200 -11.44 -6.72 -4.65
C LEU A 200 -12.88 -7.22 -4.74
N ARG A 201 -13.48 -7.17 -5.94
CA ARG A 201 -14.87 -7.63 -6.16
C ARG A 201 -15.05 -9.14 -6.16
N CYS A 202 -13.98 -9.92 -6.39
CA CYS A 202 -14.06 -11.37 -6.41
C CYS A 202 -13.52 -12.03 -5.13
N CYS A 203 -13.02 -11.25 -4.16
CA CYS A 203 -12.53 -11.72 -2.88
C CYS A 203 -13.61 -11.67 -1.80
N ASP A 204 -13.71 -12.71 -0.98
CA ASP A 204 -14.51 -12.70 0.23
C ASP A 204 -13.83 -11.87 1.35
N ARG A 205 -12.49 -11.87 1.40
CA ARG A 205 -11.67 -11.04 2.29
C ARG A 205 -10.57 -10.34 1.51
N PHE A 206 -10.44 -9.04 1.70
CA PHE A 206 -9.46 -8.20 1.00
C PHE A 206 -8.45 -7.60 1.98
N VAL A 207 -7.22 -8.05 1.90
CA VAL A 207 -6.13 -7.69 2.81
C VAL A 207 -5.13 -6.78 2.10
N VAL A 208 -4.99 -5.55 2.59
CA VAL A 208 -3.95 -4.62 2.12
C VAL A 208 -2.69 -4.86 2.94
N VAL A 209 -1.58 -5.13 2.28
CA VAL A 209 -0.27 -5.30 2.91
C VAL A 209 0.60 -4.09 2.61
N ALA A 210 0.92 -3.32 3.64
CA ALA A 210 1.61 -2.04 3.50
C ALA A 210 2.85 -1.96 4.38
N MET A 211 3.98 -1.60 3.77
CA MET A 211 5.19 -1.21 4.48
C MET A 211 5.06 0.22 5.02
N THR A 212 5.75 0.52 6.11
CA THR A 212 5.65 1.80 6.85
C THR A 212 5.83 3.03 5.97
N GLU A 213 6.73 2.99 4.99
CA GLU A 213 6.97 4.12 4.06
C GLU A 213 5.80 4.41 3.10
N LYS A 214 4.81 3.54 3.05
CA LYS A 214 3.62 3.72 2.20
C LYS A 214 2.42 4.31 2.94
N LEU A 215 2.54 4.45 4.25
CA LEU A 215 1.49 4.96 5.11
C LEU A 215 1.40 6.49 5.05
N GLY A 216 0.19 7.03 5.05
CA GLY A 216 -0.06 8.47 5.00
C GLY A 216 0.11 9.10 3.61
N ALA A 217 0.35 8.32 2.56
CA ALA A 217 0.53 8.80 1.19
C ALA A 217 -0.71 8.51 0.32
N VAL A 218 -0.82 9.24 -0.80
CA VAL A 218 -1.91 9.12 -1.77
C VAL A 218 -1.32 8.83 -3.16
N GLY A 219 -1.91 7.89 -3.88
CA GLY A 219 -1.56 7.59 -5.27
C GLY A 219 -2.44 8.32 -6.28
N ALA A 220 -2.18 8.08 -7.57
CA ALA A 220 -2.97 8.69 -8.66
C ALA A 220 -4.33 8.00 -8.85
N HIS A 221 -4.42 6.71 -8.58
CA HIS A 221 -5.60 5.90 -8.84
C HIS A 221 -6.01 5.11 -7.61
N ARG A 222 -7.23 5.35 -7.12
CA ARG A 222 -7.78 4.62 -5.98
C ARG A 222 -8.07 3.17 -6.33
N ILE A 223 -7.63 2.25 -5.47
CA ILE A 223 -7.88 0.81 -5.56
C ILE A 223 -9.18 0.47 -4.84
N GLY A 224 -9.26 0.81 -3.56
CA GLY A 224 -10.40 0.50 -2.71
C GLY A 224 -10.64 1.60 -1.68
N ARG A 225 -11.91 1.74 -1.31
CA ARG A 225 -12.34 2.57 -0.18
C ARG A 225 -12.15 1.76 1.10
N ARG A 226 -12.07 2.44 2.23
CA ARG A 226 -11.87 1.78 3.53
C ARG A 226 -12.95 0.73 3.86
N ASP A 227 -14.20 0.98 3.44
CA ASP A 227 -15.33 0.06 3.64
C ASP A 227 -15.28 -1.21 2.78
N GLN A 228 -14.30 -1.29 1.89
CA GLN A 228 -14.01 -2.42 1.01
C GLN A 228 -12.71 -3.15 1.41
N VAL A 229 -11.97 -2.62 2.39
CA VAL A 229 -10.72 -3.20 2.91
C VAL A 229 -11.04 -3.87 4.24
N ASP A 230 -10.98 -5.20 4.29
CA ASP A 230 -11.29 -5.94 5.52
C ASP A 230 -10.18 -5.82 6.55
N THR A 231 -8.93 -5.84 6.09
CA THR A 231 -7.77 -5.84 6.96
C THR A 231 -6.60 -5.08 6.33
N VAL A 232 -5.94 -4.28 7.12
CA VAL A 232 -4.64 -3.69 6.78
C VAL A 232 -3.56 -4.36 7.61
N LEU A 233 -2.61 -5.00 6.94
CA LEU A 233 -1.43 -5.60 7.56
C LEU A 233 -0.27 -4.61 7.43
N VAL A 234 0.29 -4.20 8.56
CA VAL A 234 1.39 -3.22 8.64
C VAL A 234 2.56 -3.76 9.41
N GLU A 235 3.70 -3.10 9.30
CA GLU A 235 4.90 -3.44 10.07
C GLU A 235 4.76 -3.07 11.54
N ALA A 236 5.59 -3.69 12.39
CA ALA A 236 5.59 -3.46 13.84
C ALA A 236 5.96 -2.01 14.22
N ASP A 237 6.73 -1.34 13.37
CA ASP A 237 7.19 0.04 13.55
C ASP A 237 6.25 1.09 12.91
N ALA A 238 5.10 0.65 12.40
CA ALA A 238 4.10 1.57 11.86
C ALA A 238 3.66 2.59 12.94
N PRO A 239 3.51 3.88 12.58
CA PRO A 239 3.17 4.91 13.56
C PRO A 239 1.87 4.60 14.31
N ALA A 240 1.93 4.56 15.66
CA ALA A 240 0.76 4.24 16.49
C ALA A 240 -0.44 5.16 16.20
N ALA A 241 -0.20 6.46 16.01
CA ALA A 241 -1.24 7.42 15.68
C ALA A 241 -1.95 7.09 14.36
N PHE A 242 -1.23 6.56 13.36
CA PHE A 242 -1.80 6.13 12.09
C PHE A 242 -2.68 4.88 12.29
N ILE A 243 -2.17 3.88 13.01
CA ILE A 243 -2.91 2.64 13.35
C ILE A 243 -4.20 2.98 14.10
N ASP A 244 -4.11 3.81 15.14
CA ASP A 244 -5.24 4.20 15.96
C ASP A 244 -6.27 5.01 15.14
N GLY A 245 -5.80 5.88 14.25
CA GLY A 245 -6.63 6.61 13.31
C GLY A 245 -7.45 5.69 12.41
N LEU A 246 -6.85 4.66 11.85
CA LEU A 246 -7.54 3.66 11.03
C LEU A 246 -8.55 2.84 11.85
N ARG A 247 -8.16 2.40 13.05
CA ARG A 247 -9.05 1.63 13.96
C ARG A 247 -10.27 2.44 14.38
N HIS A 248 -10.11 3.71 14.69
CA HIS A 248 -11.25 4.61 15.01
C HIS A 248 -12.21 4.77 13.81
N ARG A 249 -11.73 4.58 12.60
CA ARG A 249 -12.56 4.58 11.38
C ARG A 249 -13.14 3.20 11.02
N GLY A 250 -12.94 2.20 11.88
CA GLY A 250 -13.49 0.86 11.73
C GLY A 250 -12.67 -0.07 10.82
N VAL A 251 -11.43 0.30 10.45
CA VAL A 251 -10.53 -0.57 9.69
C VAL A 251 -9.83 -1.53 10.65
N ALA A 252 -9.86 -2.82 10.35
CA ALA A 252 -9.07 -3.80 11.09
C ALA A 252 -7.58 -3.64 10.73
N VAL A 253 -6.74 -3.32 11.71
CA VAL A 253 -5.30 -3.16 11.50
C VAL A 253 -4.54 -4.19 12.32
N LEU A 254 -3.71 -4.99 11.65
CA LEU A 254 -2.85 -6.02 12.23
C LEU A 254 -1.38 -5.62 12.05
N PRO A 255 -0.70 -5.16 13.10
CA PRO A 255 0.75 -5.02 13.07
C PRO A 255 1.41 -6.40 13.06
N CYS A 256 2.42 -6.61 12.19
CA CYS A 256 3.22 -7.83 12.26
C CYS A 256 4.09 -7.82 13.54
N PRO A 257 4.52 -8.99 14.05
CA PRO A 257 5.48 -9.06 15.15
C PRO A 257 6.77 -8.32 14.79
N ALA A 258 7.40 -7.70 15.80
CA ALA A 258 8.73 -7.11 15.61
C ALA A 258 9.72 -8.20 15.18
N THR A 259 10.49 -7.93 14.14
CA THR A 259 11.57 -8.84 13.74
C THR A 259 12.61 -8.84 14.86
N THR A 260 12.75 -9.93 15.58
CA THR A 260 13.91 -10.13 16.46
C THR A 260 15.14 -10.17 15.56
N ALA A 261 16.06 -9.23 15.80
CA ALA A 261 17.32 -9.12 15.08
C ALA A 261 18.22 -10.33 15.34
#